data_4fb2606d7a285004422d1bb7c806de81
#
_entry.id   4fb2606d7a285004422d1bb7c806de81
#
_cell.length_a   1.000
_cell.length_b   1.000
_cell.length_c   1.000
_cell.angle_alpha   90.00
_cell.angle_beta   90.00
_cell.angle_gamma   90.00
#
_symmetry.space_group_name_H-M   'P 1'
#
loop_
_entity.id
_entity.type
_entity.pdbx_description
1 polymer ?
#
loop_
_entity_poly.entity_id
_entity_poly.type
_entity_poly.pdbx_seq_one_letter_code
_entity_poly.pdbx_strand_id
1 'polypeptide(L)'
;MSDETRTESLAFLKYSLERVVLAAGGSADHARYVADAISFAHIQGKLNQGLGVYEVIDLALKLGVLDMSATREVINEGPAWAVVDGHGSSGYYALNVMADIAIEKARTSGIAIAYGGNHNDAGSFASYVYKAYEQDMMAMASNNTPPLAAPFGGMENYLSCPPFDAIVPSGSEPPIWASLKFAEFYDADISEAVLHNKPMNGKWLIDPESGELSDNAEPYALPFEGYGRVWGYSCGGQIETPRTYALNLWNEGMTAIANPIGIPVNQISDTDEFLAALDGKAEATTTVGGSYYLCINPGVFGPIDAVKAKSDDFVSTLRQSRTRPGHRIRIPGETAYNNLAENKQTIEVLTNHWQPFFDNIAGQYGLSEASIRSDFEALAQ
;
A
#
# COMPACT_ATOMS: atom_id res chain seq x y z
N MET A 1 18.54 15.49 -5.31
CA MET A 1 17.42 16.46 -5.38
C MET A 1 16.95 16.68 -3.95
N SER A 2 16.55 17.89 -3.56
CA SER A 2 16.17 18.18 -2.17
C SER A 2 14.87 17.49 -1.81
N ASP A 3 14.76 17.00 -0.56
CA ASP A 3 13.50 16.57 0.07
C ASP A 3 12.57 17.79 0.29
N GLU A 4 12.47 18.65 -0.71
CA GLU A 4 11.69 19.86 -0.63
C GLU A 4 10.21 19.51 -0.66
N THR A 5 9.53 19.86 0.42
CA THR A 5 8.08 19.71 0.52
C THR A 5 7.38 21.01 0.20
N ARG A 6 6.18 20.90 -0.29
CA ARG A 6 5.23 22.00 -0.42
C ARG A 6 3.95 21.68 0.33
N THR A 7 3.35 22.70 0.89
CA THR A 7 2.03 22.58 1.55
C THR A 7 0.93 22.80 0.53
N GLU A 8 0.00 21.85 0.43
CA GLU A 8 -1.13 21.92 -0.49
C GLU A 8 -2.47 21.63 0.20
N SER A 9 -3.56 22.06 -0.43
CA SER A 9 -4.90 21.72 0.02
C SER A 9 -5.17 20.24 -0.18
N LEU A 10 -5.61 19.56 0.88
CA LEU A 10 -6.04 18.16 0.83
C LEU A 10 -7.21 17.98 -0.17
N ALA A 11 -8.15 18.92 -0.18
CA ALA A 11 -9.29 18.88 -1.10
C ALA A 11 -8.84 19.04 -2.56
N PHE A 12 -7.84 19.89 -2.82
CA PHE A 12 -7.28 20.05 -4.17
C PHE A 12 -6.53 18.80 -4.62
N LEU A 13 -5.76 18.15 -3.75
CA LEU A 13 -5.12 16.87 -4.09
C LEU A 13 -6.17 15.81 -4.46
N LYS A 14 -7.20 15.62 -3.63
CA LYS A 14 -8.29 14.67 -3.92
C LYS A 14 -8.94 14.96 -5.27
N TYR A 15 -9.33 16.20 -5.49
CA TYR A 15 -9.92 16.62 -6.75
C TYR A 15 -9.01 16.34 -7.95
N SER A 16 -7.71 16.62 -7.83
CA SER A 16 -6.74 16.37 -8.90
C SER A 16 -6.63 14.89 -9.25
N LEU A 17 -6.56 14.03 -8.23
CA LEU A 17 -6.52 12.57 -8.41
C LEU A 17 -7.81 12.06 -9.07
N GLU A 18 -8.98 12.51 -8.61
CA GLU A 18 -10.26 12.15 -9.21
C GLU A 18 -10.34 12.54 -10.68
N ARG A 19 -9.91 13.77 -11.01
CA ARG A 19 -9.90 14.26 -12.40
C ARG A 19 -9.03 13.41 -13.31
N VAL A 20 -7.86 13.00 -12.84
CA VAL A 20 -6.95 12.16 -13.63
C VAL A 20 -7.52 10.75 -13.84
N VAL A 21 -8.07 10.12 -12.81
CA VAL A 21 -8.68 8.79 -12.92
C VAL A 21 -9.90 8.82 -13.85
N LEU A 22 -10.75 9.83 -13.74
CA LEU A 22 -11.90 10.01 -14.64
C LEU A 22 -11.46 10.22 -16.09
N ALA A 23 -10.40 11.01 -16.32
CA ALA A 23 -9.85 11.24 -17.66
C ALA A 23 -9.21 9.97 -18.24
N ALA A 24 -8.69 9.09 -17.39
CA ALA A 24 -8.20 7.76 -17.76
C ALA A 24 -9.31 6.72 -18.03
N GLY A 25 -10.59 7.13 -17.95
CA GLY A 25 -11.75 6.26 -18.19
C GLY A 25 -12.34 5.61 -16.94
N GLY A 26 -11.81 5.90 -15.74
CA GLY A 26 -12.30 5.35 -14.48
C GLY A 26 -13.71 5.81 -14.13
N SER A 27 -14.44 4.97 -13.39
CA SER A 27 -15.73 5.34 -12.81
C SER A 27 -15.57 6.36 -11.67
N ALA A 28 -16.65 7.04 -11.29
CA ALA A 28 -16.65 7.96 -10.14
C ALA A 28 -16.24 7.26 -8.83
N ASP A 29 -16.66 6.01 -8.60
CA ASP A 29 -16.25 5.23 -7.43
C ASP A 29 -14.76 4.88 -7.50
N HIS A 30 -14.25 4.49 -8.66
CA HIS A 30 -12.82 4.22 -8.83
C HIS A 30 -11.99 5.47 -8.53
N ALA A 31 -12.39 6.62 -9.10
CA ALA A 31 -11.72 7.90 -8.87
C ALA A 31 -11.69 8.28 -7.38
N ARG A 32 -12.83 8.19 -6.70
CA ARG A 32 -12.96 8.47 -5.27
C ARG A 32 -12.07 7.55 -4.44
N TYR A 33 -12.06 6.23 -4.69
CA TYR A 33 -11.27 5.29 -3.92
C TYR A 33 -9.75 5.51 -4.08
N VAL A 34 -9.28 5.82 -5.29
CA VAL A 34 -7.87 6.20 -5.52
C VAL A 34 -7.53 7.49 -4.76
N ALA A 35 -8.37 8.52 -4.90
CA ALA A 35 -8.16 9.80 -4.24
C ALA A 35 -8.16 9.68 -2.71
N ASP A 36 -9.09 8.94 -2.14
CA ASP A 36 -9.19 8.72 -0.70
C ASP A 36 -7.97 7.97 -0.16
N ALA A 37 -7.54 6.88 -0.78
CA ALA A 37 -6.44 6.07 -0.29
C ALA A 37 -5.08 6.80 -0.37
N ILE A 38 -4.80 7.48 -1.49
CA ILE A 38 -3.57 8.28 -1.65
C ILE A 38 -3.55 9.46 -0.67
N SER A 39 -4.67 10.16 -0.53
CA SER A 39 -4.79 11.27 0.43
C SER A 39 -4.65 10.81 1.87
N PHE A 40 -5.17 9.63 2.20
CA PHE A 40 -5.04 9.04 3.53
C PHE A 40 -3.57 8.80 3.90
N ALA A 41 -2.76 8.32 2.96
CA ALA A 41 -1.32 8.15 3.18
C ALA A 41 -0.62 9.50 3.47
N HIS A 42 -0.98 10.57 2.76
CA HIS A 42 -0.47 11.92 3.04
C HIS A 42 -0.86 12.41 4.45
N ILE A 43 -2.12 12.24 4.85
CA ILE A 43 -2.59 12.63 6.19
C ILE A 43 -1.79 11.90 7.27
N GLN A 44 -1.48 10.62 7.05
CA GLN A 44 -0.65 9.83 7.97
C GLN A 44 0.81 10.31 8.05
N GLY A 45 1.27 11.13 7.10
CA GLY A 45 2.67 11.55 6.96
C GLY A 45 3.54 10.55 6.19
N LYS A 46 2.94 9.60 5.45
CA LYS A 46 3.62 8.63 4.59
C LYS A 46 3.80 9.18 3.18
N LEU A 47 4.64 10.19 3.02
CA LEU A 47 4.77 10.96 1.77
C LEU A 47 5.12 10.07 0.56
N ASN A 48 6.01 9.08 0.74
CA ASN A 48 6.42 8.14 -0.30
C ASN A 48 5.30 7.16 -0.72
N GLN A 49 4.30 6.93 0.16
CA GLN A 49 3.12 6.12 -0.13
C GLN A 49 1.89 6.97 -0.49
N GLY A 50 2.07 8.27 -0.62
CA GLY A 50 1.10 9.23 -1.12
C GLY A 50 1.16 9.35 -2.64
N LEU A 51 1.26 10.59 -3.14
CA LEU A 51 1.23 10.89 -4.58
C LEU A 51 2.31 10.16 -5.39
N GLY A 52 3.47 9.87 -4.77
CA GLY A 52 4.57 9.16 -5.44
C GLY A 52 4.19 7.76 -5.96
N VAL A 53 3.23 7.08 -5.34
CA VAL A 53 2.78 5.75 -5.84
C VAL A 53 1.97 5.85 -7.14
N TYR A 54 1.54 7.04 -7.54
CA TYR A 54 0.86 7.19 -8.82
C TYR A 54 1.76 6.87 -10.02
N GLU A 55 3.07 6.93 -9.83
CA GLU A 55 4.04 6.49 -10.84
C GLU A 55 3.94 4.99 -11.13
N VAL A 56 3.64 4.17 -10.11
CA VAL A 56 3.39 2.73 -10.29
C VAL A 56 2.10 2.50 -11.06
N ILE A 57 1.08 3.31 -10.80
CA ILE A 57 -0.17 3.30 -11.58
C ILE A 57 0.10 3.62 -13.04
N ASP A 58 0.86 4.68 -13.32
CA ASP A 58 1.20 5.08 -14.67
C ASP A 58 2.06 4.02 -15.39
N LEU A 59 2.99 3.40 -14.68
CA LEU A 59 3.76 2.28 -15.21
C LEU A 59 2.87 1.09 -15.61
N ALA A 60 1.94 0.70 -14.75
CA ALA A 60 1.01 -0.38 -15.03
C ALA A 60 0.07 -0.07 -16.21
N LEU A 61 -0.32 1.20 -16.39
CA LEU A 61 -1.05 1.67 -17.57
C LEU A 61 -0.20 1.52 -18.85
N LYS A 62 1.07 1.92 -18.82
CA LYS A 62 1.99 1.80 -19.95
C LYS A 62 2.31 0.34 -20.32
N LEU A 63 2.36 -0.54 -19.33
CA LEU A 63 2.50 -1.98 -19.52
C LEU A 63 1.23 -2.63 -20.10
N GLY A 64 0.10 -1.93 -20.08
CA GLY A 64 -1.19 -2.49 -20.52
C GLY A 64 -1.78 -3.52 -19.56
N VAL A 65 -1.25 -3.61 -18.31
CA VAL A 65 -1.76 -4.53 -17.29
C VAL A 65 -2.79 -3.88 -16.35
N LEU A 66 -2.95 -2.56 -16.42
CA LEU A 66 -3.95 -1.79 -15.70
C LEU A 66 -4.99 -1.21 -16.67
N ASP A 67 -6.26 -1.45 -16.39
CA ASP A 67 -7.39 -0.81 -17.05
C ASP A 67 -8.20 0.01 -16.03
N MET A 68 -8.14 1.35 -16.14
CA MET A 68 -8.91 2.23 -15.26
C MET A 68 -10.42 2.14 -15.49
N SER A 69 -10.86 1.72 -16.69
CA SER A 69 -12.28 1.54 -17.00
C SER A 69 -12.85 0.21 -16.52
N ALA A 70 -11.99 -0.72 -16.08
CA ALA A 70 -12.40 -2.04 -15.61
C ALA A 70 -13.35 -1.95 -14.42
N THR A 71 -14.36 -2.83 -14.45
CA THR A 71 -15.32 -3.00 -13.38
C THR A 71 -15.04 -4.33 -12.67
N ARG A 72 -14.99 -4.30 -11.36
CA ARG A 72 -14.83 -5.49 -10.53
C ARG A 72 -16.02 -6.43 -10.66
N GLU A 73 -15.81 -7.72 -10.43
CA GLU A 73 -16.86 -8.73 -10.35
C GLU A 73 -16.73 -9.56 -9.08
N VAL A 74 -17.83 -9.81 -8.39
CA VAL A 74 -17.90 -10.82 -7.35
C VAL A 74 -18.19 -12.15 -8.02
N ILE A 75 -17.16 -12.93 -8.28
CA ILE A 75 -17.26 -14.18 -9.05
C ILE A 75 -17.78 -15.36 -8.22
N ASN A 76 -17.65 -15.29 -6.90
CA ASN A 76 -18.19 -16.28 -5.97
C ASN A 76 -18.32 -15.69 -4.58
N GLU A 77 -19.34 -16.09 -3.82
CA GLU A 77 -19.53 -15.61 -2.45
C GLU A 77 -20.38 -16.54 -1.58
N GLY A 78 -20.25 -16.38 -0.27
CA GLY A 78 -21.07 -17.01 0.75
C GLY A 78 -21.39 -16.03 1.88
N PRO A 79 -22.04 -16.50 2.95
CA PRO A 79 -22.43 -15.62 4.06
C PRO A 79 -21.27 -14.87 4.72
N ALA A 80 -20.07 -15.47 4.75
CA ALA A 80 -18.90 -14.97 5.46
C ALA A 80 -17.66 -14.81 4.55
N TRP A 81 -17.81 -14.88 3.24
CA TRP A 81 -16.68 -14.76 2.31
C TRP A 81 -17.13 -14.28 0.93
N ALA A 82 -16.17 -13.75 0.17
CA ALA A 82 -16.33 -13.41 -1.23
C ALA A 82 -15.02 -13.57 -1.99
N VAL A 83 -15.11 -13.76 -3.31
CA VAL A 83 -13.98 -13.71 -4.26
C VAL A 83 -14.28 -12.64 -5.28
N VAL A 84 -13.37 -11.68 -5.41
CA VAL A 84 -13.52 -10.48 -6.25
C VAL A 84 -12.47 -10.49 -7.35
N ASP A 85 -12.91 -10.58 -8.59
CA ASP A 85 -12.06 -10.35 -9.76
C ASP A 85 -11.99 -8.84 -10.05
N GLY A 86 -10.78 -8.30 -10.09
CA GLY A 86 -10.52 -6.89 -10.38
C GLY A 86 -10.51 -6.56 -11.87
N HIS A 87 -10.50 -7.56 -12.77
CA HIS A 87 -10.44 -7.38 -14.23
C HIS A 87 -9.34 -6.41 -14.70
N GLY A 88 -8.17 -6.42 -14.03
CA GLY A 88 -7.06 -5.53 -14.35
C GLY A 88 -7.20 -4.11 -13.76
N SER A 89 -8.19 -3.84 -12.91
CA SER A 89 -8.35 -2.53 -12.25
C SER A 89 -7.20 -2.20 -11.30
N SER A 90 -7.16 -0.96 -10.80
CA SER A 90 -6.25 -0.63 -9.71
C SER A 90 -6.61 -1.38 -8.42
N GLY A 91 -5.59 -1.72 -7.64
CA GLY A 91 -5.80 -2.31 -6.33
C GLY A 91 -6.53 -1.37 -5.36
N TYR A 92 -6.40 -0.05 -5.55
CA TYR A 92 -7.18 0.95 -4.80
C TYR A 92 -8.69 0.73 -4.92
N TYR A 93 -9.15 0.40 -6.11
CA TYR A 93 -10.55 0.08 -6.36
C TYR A 93 -10.91 -1.30 -5.80
N ALA A 94 -10.14 -2.33 -6.15
CA ALA A 94 -10.41 -3.71 -5.75
C ALA A 94 -10.43 -3.89 -4.23
N LEU A 95 -9.42 -3.38 -3.53
CA LEU A 95 -9.30 -3.50 -2.06
C LEU A 95 -10.39 -2.73 -1.31
N ASN A 96 -10.79 -1.55 -1.80
CA ASN A 96 -11.92 -0.83 -1.19
C ASN A 96 -13.22 -1.63 -1.30
N VAL A 97 -13.47 -2.24 -2.46
CA VAL A 97 -14.64 -3.10 -2.65
C VAL A 97 -14.58 -4.36 -1.77
N MET A 98 -13.41 -5.00 -1.69
CA MET A 98 -13.21 -6.15 -0.80
C MET A 98 -13.47 -5.79 0.66
N ALA A 99 -12.99 -4.62 1.10
CA ALA A 99 -13.21 -4.10 2.45
C ALA A 99 -14.70 -3.89 2.71
N ASP A 100 -15.41 -3.21 1.80
CA ASP A 100 -16.84 -2.96 1.94
C ASP A 100 -17.65 -4.27 2.04
N ILE A 101 -17.35 -5.26 1.20
CA ILE A 101 -18.00 -6.57 1.21
C ILE A 101 -17.73 -7.31 2.52
N ALA A 102 -16.47 -7.39 2.95
CA ALA A 102 -16.10 -8.12 4.15
C ALA A 102 -16.68 -7.47 5.42
N ILE A 103 -16.66 -6.14 5.52
CA ILE A 103 -17.26 -5.39 6.63
C ILE A 103 -18.76 -5.66 6.69
N GLU A 104 -19.48 -5.55 5.57
CA GLU A 104 -20.91 -5.79 5.54
C GLU A 104 -21.27 -7.23 5.93
N LYS A 105 -20.56 -8.23 5.40
CA LYS A 105 -20.75 -9.62 5.77
C LYS A 105 -20.44 -9.88 7.25
N ALA A 106 -19.37 -9.27 7.79
CA ALA A 106 -18.98 -9.44 9.19
C ALA A 106 -20.02 -8.86 10.18
N ARG A 107 -20.87 -7.92 9.77
CA ARG A 107 -21.98 -7.41 10.61
C ARG A 107 -22.90 -8.52 11.07
N THR A 108 -23.15 -9.49 10.21
CA THR A 108 -24.10 -10.59 10.47
C THR A 108 -23.42 -11.92 10.79
N SER A 109 -22.30 -12.23 10.10
CA SER A 109 -21.57 -13.49 10.32
C SER A 109 -20.56 -13.42 11.48
N GLY A 110 -20.24 -12.23 11.98
CA GLY A 110 -19.21 -11.99 12.99
C GLY A 110 -17.79 -11.96 12.44
N ILE A 111 -17.50 -12.74 11.40
CA ILE A 111 -16.21 -12.81 10.70
C ILE A 111 -16.49 -12.96 9.22
N ALA A 112 -15.74 -12.23 8.38
CA ALA A 112 -15.80 -12.41 6.94
C ALA A 112 -14.43 -12.17 6.29
N ILE A 113 -14.16 -12.87 5.18
CA ILE A 113 -12.99 -12.68 4.36
C ILE A 113 -13.38 -12.39 2.91
N ALA A 114 -12.70 -11.43 2.29
CA ALA A 114 -12.73 -11.24 0.84
C ALA A 114 -11.35 -11.55 0.26
N TYR A 115 -11.31 -12.40 -0.76
CA TYR A 115 -10.15 -12.62 -1.61
C TYR A 115 -10.28 -11.79 -2.88
N GLY A 116 -9.17 -11.29 -3.40
CA GLY A 116 -9.12 -10.57 -4.66
C GLY A 116 -7.92 -10.98 -5.50
N GLY A 117 -8.07 -10.89 -6.80
CA GLY A 117 -7.01 -11.12 -7.77
C GLY A 117 -7.26 -10.32 -9.04
N ASN A 118 -6.35 -10.45 -10.01
CA ASN A 118 -6.44 -9.74 -11.27
C ASN A 118 -6.63 -8.22 -11.07
N HIS A 119 -5.83 -7.65 -10.19
CA HIS A 119 -5.76 -6.21 -9.94
C HIS A 119 -4.29 -5.79 -9.78
N ASN A 120 -4.03 -4.50 -9.83
CA ASN A 120 -2.70 -3.94 -9.72
C ASN A 120 -2.43 -3.36 -8.30
N ASP A 121 -1.37 -2.58 -8.17
CA ASP A 121 -0.93 -2.00 -6.90
C ASP A 121 -2.08 -1.32 -6.14
N ALA A 122 -2.03 -1.45 -4.82
CA ALA A 122 -3.05 -0.96 -3.89
C ALA A 122 -2.51 0.08 -2.90
N GLY A 123 -1.23 0.46 -3.02
CA GLY A 123 -0.57 1.41 -2.13
C GLY A 123 -0.57 0.98 -0.67
N SER A 124 -0.84 1.93 0.24
CA SER A 124 -0.90 1.68 1.67
C SER A 124 -2.19 0.98 2.08
N PHE A 125 -2.07 -0.17 2.77
CA PHE A 125 -3.22 -0.93 3.27
C PHE A 125 -3.90 -0.29 4.49
N ALA A 126 -3.29 0.72 5.05
CA ALA A 126 -3.77 1.44 6.23
C ALA A 126 -5.20 2.01 6.06
N SER A 127 -5.52 2.58 4.89
CA SER A 127 -6.84 3.14 4.61
C SER A 127 -7.94 2.08 4.63
N TYR A 128 -7.65 0.88 4.12
CA TYR A 128 -8.66 -0.20 4.04
C TYR A 128 -8.99 -0.76 5.41
N VAL A 129 -7.98 -1.03 6.26
CA VAL A 129 -8.25 -1.54 7.61
C VAL A 129 -8.88 -0.46 8.51
N TYR A 130 -8.58 0.82 8.26
CA TYR A 130 -9.18 1.93 9.00
C TYR A 130 -10.69 2.04 8.78
N LYS A 131 -11.21 1.67 7.61
CA LYS A 131 -12.67 1.57 7.34
C LYS A 131 -13.41 0.65 8.32
N ALA A 132 -12.79 -0.48 8.70
CA ALA A 132 -13.36 -1.38 9.71
C ALA A 132 -13.28 -0.76 11.11
N TYR A 133 -12.15 -0.11 11.44
CA TYR A 133 -11.98 0.59 12.71
C TYR A 133 -13.05 1.65 12.95
N GLU A 134 -13.40 2.45 11.94
CA GLU A 134 -14.47 3.45 12.01
C GLU A 134 -15.85 2.84 12.29
N GLN A 135 -15.98 1.52 12.16
CA GLN A 135 -17.19 0.75 12.43
C GLN A 135 -17.05 -0.18 13.62
N ASP A 136 -16.08 0.10 14.50
CA ASP A 136 -15.77 -0.68 15.69
C ASP A 136 -15.41 -2.15 15.41
N MET A 137 -14.87 -2.43 14.21
CA MET A 137 -14.46 -3.76 13.79
C MET A 137 -12.94 -3.88 13.72
N MET A 138 -12.45 -5.10 13.86
CA MET A 138 -11.05 -5.45 13.57
C MET A 138 -10.92 -5.76 12.09
N ALA A 139 -9.77 -5.44 11.52
CA ALA A 139 -9.45 -5.88 10.16
C ALA A 139 -7.98 -6.27 10.04
N MET A 140 -7.70 -7.09 9.02
CA MET A 140 -6.38 -7.48 8.60
C MET A 140 -6.39 -7.60 7.07
N ALA A 141 -5.39 -7.01 6.41
CA ALA A 141 -5.31 -7.03 4.97
C ALA A 141 -3.85 -7.08 4.50
N SER A 142 -3.62 -7.75 3.39
CA SER A 142 -2.34 -7.82 2.71
C SER A 142 -2.53 -8.26 1.25
N ASN A 143 -1.46 -8.14 0.48
CA ASN A 143 -1.32 -8.74 -0.85
C ASN A 143 0.02 -9.49 -0.94
N ASN A 144 0.31 -10.11 -2.08
CA ASN A 144 1.66 -10.40 -2.51
C ASN A 144 2.08 -9.42 -3.62
N THR A 145 3.36 -9.38 -3.94
CA THR A 145 3.96 -8.47 -4.91
C THR A 145 4.92 -9.24 -5.81
N PRO A 146 5.50 -8.63 -6.85
CA PRO A 146 6.60 -9.23 -7.57
C PRO A 146 7.73 -9.71 -6.64
N PRO A 147 8.55 -10.66 -7.07
CA PRO A 147 9.64 -11.18 -6.25
C PRO A 147 10.70 -10.09 -6.02
N LEU A 148 10.86 -9.66 -4.77
CA LEU A 148 11.77 -8.59 -4.36
C LEU A 148 12.74 -9.02 -3.24
N ALA A 149 12.50 -10.15 -2.60
CA ALA A 149 13.28 -10.59 -1.45
C ALA A 149 13.71 -12.06 -1.57
N ALA A 150 14.87 -12.37 -1.08
CA ALA A 150 15.35 -13.74 -0.98
C ALA A 150 14.72 -14.46 0.22
N PRO A 151 14.51 -15.78 0.16
CA PRO A 151 14.24 -16.61 1.33
C PRO A 151 15.37 -16.48 2.37
N PHE A 152 15.04 -16.66 3.64
CA PHE A 152 16.05 -16.64 4.70
C PHE A 152 17.17 -17.63 4.42
N GLY A 153 18.40 -17.12 4.27
CA GLY A 153 19.57 -17.89 3.87
C GLY A 153 19.74 -18.11 2.36
N GLY A 154 18.84 -17.56 1.54
CA GLY A 154 18.94 -17.56 0.08
C GLY A 154 19.67 -16.34 -0.47
N MET A 155 19.88 -16.29 -1.78
CA MET A 155 20.54 -15.20 -2.50
C MET A 155 19.71 -14.68 -3.68
N GLU A 156 18.60 -15.32 -4.02
CA GLU A 156 17.78 -15.01 -5.17
C GLU A 156 16.37 -14.60 -4.75
N ASN A 157 15.74 -13.76 -5.52
CA ASN A 157 14.39 -13.23 -5.25
C ASN A 157 13.31 -14.26 -5.56
N TYR A 158 12.75 -14.85 -4.54
CA TYR A 158 11.62 -15.78 -4.62
C TYR A 158 10.46 -15.41 -3.70
N LEU A 159 10.58 -14.30 -3.00
CA LEU A 159 9.57 -13.83 -2.06
C LEU A 159 9.15 -12.40 -2.38
N SER A 160 7.90 -12.12 -2.18
CA SER A 160 7.38 -10.77 -2.20
C SER A 160 7.80 -9.98 -0.95
N CYS A 161 7.75 -8.66 -1.04
CA CYS A 161 7.91 -7.74 0.10
C CYS A 161 6.58 -7.00 0.35
N PRO A 162 5.53 -7.72 0.79
CA PRO A 162 4.18 -7.19 0.80
C PRO A 162 3.93 -6.26 1.98
N PRO A 163 3.04 -5.26 1.81
CA PRO A 163 2.47 -4.54 2.93
C PRO A 163 1.52 -5.43 3.72
N PHE A 164 1.46 -5.20 5.03
CA PHE A 164 0.52 -5.84 5.93
C PHE A 164 -0.02 -4.82 6.90
N ASP A 165 -1.32 -4.73 7.02
CA ASP A 165 -1.98 -3.89 8.00
C ASP A 165 -3.00 -4.70 8.81
N ALA A 166 -3.02 -4.49 10.12
CA ALA A 166 -4.03 -5.04 11.02
C ALA A 166 -4.39 -4.01 12.11
N ILE A 167 -5.68 -3.91 12.43
CA ILE A 167 -6.19 -2.91 13.36
C ILE A 167 -7.18 -3.53 14.36
N VAL A 168 -7.08 -3.10 15.62
CA VAL A 168 -8.00 -3.47 16.70
C VAL A 168 -8.62 -2.19 17.26
N PRO A 169 -9.96 -2.12 17.40
CA PRO A 169 -10.63 -0.93 17.90
C PRO A 169 -10.28 -0.61 19.35
N SER A 170 -10.26 0.67 19.66
CA SER A 170 -10.05 1.26 20.97
C SER A 170 -11.15 2.26 21.30
N GLY A 171 -11.20 2.76 22.52
CA GLY A 171 -12.10 3.81 22.97
C GLY A 171 -11.44 5.19 22.90
N SER A 172 -10.75 5.55 23.98
CA SER A 172 -10.07 6.85 24.12
C SER A 172 -8.59 6.82 23.74
N GLU A 173 -7.96 5.65 23.76
CA GLU A 173 -6.58 5.46 23.34
C GLU A 173 -6.51 5.23 21.82
N PRO A 174 -5.35 5.46 21.17
CA PRO A 174 -5.14 5.06 19.80
C PRO A 174 -5.40 3.56 19.59
N PRO A 175 -5.91 3.14 18.42
CA PRO A 175 -6.06 1.73 18.11
C PRO A 175 -4.72 0.99 18.17
N ILE A 176 -4.76 -0.30 18.45
CA ILE A 176 -3.60 -1.16 18.25
C ILE A 176 -3.52 -1.40 16.74
N TRP A 177 -2.56 -0.76 16.08
CA TRP A 177 -2.48 -0.74 14.63
C TRP A 177 -1.09 -1.20 14.16
N ALA A 178 -1.02 -2.44 13.69
CA ALA A 178 0.15 -2.97 13.03
C ALA A 178 0.11 -2.56 11.55
N SER A 179 1.07 -1.74 11.13
CA SER A 179 1.29 -1.39 9.73
C SER A 179 2.76 -1.67 9.43
N LEU A 180 3.04 -2.73 8.71
CA LEU A 180 4.39 -3.26 8.52
C LEU A 180 4.57 -3.86 7.12
N LYS A 181 5.81 -4.17 6.80
CA LYS A 181 6.24 -5.01 5.68
C LYS A 181 6.92 -6.26 6.22
N PHE A 182 7.01 -7.31 5.42
CA PHE A 182 7.67 -8.55 5.82
C PHE A 182 9.18 -8.58 5.50
N ALA A 183 9.71 -7.57 4.82
CA ALA A 183 11.15 -7.35 4.67
C ALA A 183 11.59 -6.05 5.35
N GLU A 184 12.87 -5.87 5.60
CA GLU A 184 13.40 -4.69 6.29
C GLU A 184 13.50 -3.44 5.40
N PHE A 185 13.29 -3.59 4.09
CA PHE A 185 13.41 -2.52 3.09
C PHE A 185 12.23 -2.56 2.11
N TYR A 186 12.04 -1.46 1.39
CA TYR A 186 11.25 -1.36 0.16
C TYR A 186 12.17 -0.97 -1.01
N ASP A 187 11.70 -1.15 -2.23
CA ASP A 187 12.31 -0.60 -3.44
C ASP A 187 12.56 0.91 -3.32
N ALA A 188 11.63 1.66 -2.73
CA ALA A 188 11.80 3.08 -2.44
C ALA A 188 12.98 3.39 -1.51
N ASP A 189 13.32 2.51 -0.57
CA ASP A 189 14.48 2.68 0.33
C ASP A 189 15.80 2.56 -0.47
N ILE A 190 15.84 1.66 -1.46
CA ILE A 190 16.98 1.52 -2.39
C ILE A 190 17.10 2.77 -3.25
N SER A 191 15.99 3.21 -3.87
CA SER A 191 15.96 4.42 -4.69
C SER A 191 16.45 5.63 -3.92
N GLU A 192 16.02 5.81 -2.68
CA GLU A 192 16.45 6.90 -1.82
C GLU A 192 17.95 6.83 -1.50
N ALA A 193 18.45 5.64 -1.17
CA ALA A 193 19.87 5.44 -0.87
C ALA A 193 20.74 5.81 -2.07
N VAL A 194 20.36 5.38 -3.27
CA VAL A 194 21.10 5.68 -4.52
C VAL A 194 21.02 7.17 -4.87
N LEU A 195 19.82 7.76 -4.84
CA LEU A 195 19.62 9.19 -5.17
C LEU A 195 20.45 10.14 -4.29
N HIS A 196 20.60 9.79 -3.01
CA HIS A 196 21.34 10.60 -2.05
C HIS A 196 22.78 10.14 -1.84
N ASN A 197 23.24 9.14 -2.60
CA ASN A 197 24.56 8.54 -2.46
C ASN A 197 24.91 8.21 -1.00
N LYS A 198 23.99 7.51 -0.33
CA LYS A 198 24.11 7.11 1.07
C LYS A 198 23.88 5.59 1.23
N PRO A 199 24.45 4.95 2.25
CA PRO A 199 24.16 3.55 2.53
C PRO A 199 22.70 3.39 2.97
N MET A 200 22.15 2.18 2.84
CA MET A 200 20.91 1.79 3.46
C MET A 200 20.97 1.95 4.98
N ASN A 201 19.83 2.08 5.62
CA ASN A 201 19.74 2.16 7.09
C ASN A 201 19.88 0.77 7.74
N GLY A 202 20.88 0.02 7.34
CA GLY A 202 21.19 -1.33 7.80
C GLY A 202 21.68 -2.22 6.66
N LYS A 203 22.27 -3.35 7.00
CA LYS A 203 22.75 -4.34 6.03
C LYS A 203 21.61 -5.27 5.63
N TRP A 204 20.70 -4.76 4.82
CA TRP A 204 19.46 -5.45 4.41
C TRP A 204 19.56 -6.12 3.04
N LEU A 205 20.56 -5.74 2.24
CA LEU A 205 20.76 -6.27 0.90
C LEU A 205 21.76 -7.43 0.93
N ILE A 206 21.71 -8.26 -0.07
CA ILE A 206 22.66 -9.35 -0.27
C ILE A 206 23.57 -8.94 -1.41
N ASP A 207 24.87 -8.86 -1.15
CA ASP A 207 25.84 -8.59 -2.21
C ASP A 207 25.78 -9.71 -3.27
N PRO A 208 25.59 -9.39 -4.56
CA PRO A 208 25.33 -10.39 -5.58
C PRO A 208 26.52 -11.29 -5.91
N GLU A 209 27.75 -10.86 -5.58
CA GLU A 209 28.98 -11.64 -5.84
C GLU A 209 29.35 -12.51 -4.64
N SER A 210 29.34 -11.94 -3.44
CA SER A 210 29.80 -12.62 -2.23
C SER A 210 28.70 -13.34 -1.45
N GLY A 211 27.44 -12.94 -1.61
CA GLY A 211 26.33 -13.42 -0.79
C GLY A 211 26.30 -12.85 0.63
N GLU A 212 27.21 -11.93 0.97
CA GLU A 212 27.25 -11.29 2.27
C GLU A 212 26.23 -10.15 2.39
N LEU A 213 25.81 -9.86 3.62
CA LEU A 213 24.90 -8.76 3.87
C LEU A 213 25.58 -7.41 3.64
N SER A 214 24.89 -6.54 2.87
CA SER A 214 25.39 -5.24 2.45
C SER A 214 24.39 -4.12 2.74
N ASP A 215 24.91 -2.92 2.92
CA ASP A 215 24.16 -1.65 2.94
C ASP A 215 24.36 -0.82 1.66
N ASN A 216 25.10 -1.37 0.68
CA ASN A 216 25.31 -0.73 -0.62
C ASN A 216 24.13 -1.02 -1.55
N ALA A 217 23.36 0.02 -1.89
CA ALA A 217 22.19 -0.07 -2.76
C ALA A 217 22.53 0.05 -4.26
N GLU A 218 23.74 0.49 -4.62
CA GLU A 218 24.11 0.81 -6.01
C GLU A 218 23.97 -0.38 -6.97
N PRO A 219 24.34 -1.63 -6.62
CA PRO A 219 24.15 -2.79 -7.49
C PRO A 219 22.70 -3.08 -7.86
N TYR A 220 21.74 -2.54 -7.10
CA TYR A 220 20.32 -2.81 -7.24
C TYR A 220 19.54 -1.62 -7.80
N ALA A 221 20.24 -0.55 -8.18
CA ALA A 221 19.63 0.60 -8.79
C ALA A 221 19.34 0.31 -10.27
N LEU A 222 18.08 0.47 -10.67
CA LEU A 222 17.74 0.50 -12.09
C LEU A 222 17.99 1.92 -12.63
N PRO A 223 18.72 2.05 -13.73
CA PRO A 223 18.78 3.30 -14.48
C PRO A 223 17.46 3.49 -15.24
N PHE A 224 16.37 3.73 -14.53
CA PHE A 224 15.11 4.06 -15.15
C PHE A 224 15.02 5.58 -15.30
N GLU A 225 15.17 6.07 -16.52
CA GLU A 225 14.94 7.47 -16.85
C GLU A 225 13.43 7.72 -16.88
N GLY A 226 12.91 8.27 -15.83
CA GLY A 226 11.51 8.65 -15.73
C GLY A 226 11.17 9.08 -14.30
N TYR A 227 10.29 10.06 -14.14
CA TYR A 227 9.74 10.53 -12.86
C TYR A 227 10.75 11.05 -11.82
N GLY A 228 12.02 11.26 -12.20
CA GLY A 228 13.07 11.74 -11.28
C GLY A 228 13.43 10.76 -10.18
N ARG A 229 13.07 9.49 -10.32
CA ARG A 229 13.45 8.36 -9.45
C ARG A 229 14.46 7.45 -10.13
N VAL A 230 15.34 6.91 -9.31
CA VAL A 230 15.99 5.64 -9.60
C VAL A 230 15.08 4.57 -9.01
N TRP A 231 14.50 3.72 -9.83
CA TRP A 231 13.71 2.61 -9.32
C TRP A 231 14.64 1.60 -8.67
N GLY A 232 14.33 1.18 -7.44
CA GLY A 232 15.01 0.08 -6.81
C GLY A 232 14.72 -1.20 -7.58
N TYR A 233 15.76 -1.89 -7.96
CA TYR A 233 15.67 -3.19 -8.61
C TYR A 233 15.28 -4.27 -7.61
N SER A 234 14.84 -5.41 -8.14
CA SER A 234 14.72 -6.63 -7.38
C SER A 234 16.09 -7.00 -6.81
N CYS A 235 16.22 -6.90 -5.52
CA CYS A 235 17.50 -6.58 -4.89
C CYS A 235 18.20 -7.76 -4.25
N GLY A 236 17.74 -8.98 -4.39
CA GLY A 236 18.33 -10.05 -3.58
C GLY A 236 18.31 -9.74 -2.07
N GLY A 237 17.50 -8.74 -1.65
CA GLY A 237 17.36 -8.43 -0.23
C GLY A 237 16.75 -9.61 0.51
N GLN A 238 17.13 -9.82 1.76
CA GLN A 238 16.61 -10.93 2.54
C GLN A 238 15.62 -10.47 3.61
N ILE A 239 14.80 -11.41 4.06
CA ILE A 239 14.00 -11.28 5.27
C ILE A 239 14.92 -11.60 6.45
N GLU A 240 15.15 -10.63 7.32
CA GLU A 240 16.22 -10.65 8.32
C GLU A 240 16.09 -11.79 9.34
N THR A 241 14.87 -12.20 9.66
CA THR A 241 14.67 -13.23 10.68
C THR A 241 13.86 -14.41 10.19
N PRO A 242 14.15 -15.63 10.71
CA PRO A 242 13.33 -16.81 10.40
C PRO A 242 11.85 -16.64 10.75
N ARG A 243 11.53 -15.76 11.72
CA ARG A 243 10.14 -15.51 12.16
C ARG A 243 9.40 -14.66 11.15
N THR A 244 9.98 -13.58 10.69
CA THR A 244 9.40 -12.73 9.63
C THR A 244 9.26 -13.51 8.34
N TYR A 245 10.27 -14.33 8.01
CA TYR A 245 10.22 -15.25 6.88
C TYR A 245 9.02 -16.21 6.97
N ALA A 246 8.80 -16.84 8.12
CA ALA A 246 7.65 -17.73 8.32
C ALA A 246 6.31 -17.00 8.15
N LEU A 247 6.20 -15.75 8.63
CA LEU A 247 5.02 -14.92 8.44
C LEU A 247 4.81 -14.53 6.98
N ASN A 248 5.89 -14.27 6.23
CA ASN A 248 5.78 -13.98 4.79
C ASN A 248 5.31 -15.22 4.00
N LEU A 249 5.82 -16.41 4.31
CA LEU A 249 5.31 -17.65 3.71
C LEU A 249 3.82 -17.89 4.03
N TRP A 250 3.40 -17.59 5.26
CA TRP A 250 1.99 -17.65 5.63
C TRP A 250 1.16 -16.61 4.86
N ASN A 251 1.69 -15.41 4.69
CA ASN A 251 1.04 -14.36 3.90
C ASN A 251 0.86 -14.79 2.44
N GLU A 252 1.87 -15.38 1.82
CA GLU A 252 1.78 -15.97 0.47
C GLU A 252 0.68 -17.05 0.41
N GLY A 253 0.60 -17.86 1.48
CA GLY A 253 -0.47 -18.82 1.66
C GLY A 253 -1.87 -18.20 1.63
N MET A 254 -2.02 -17.03 2.25
CA MET A 254 -3.31 -16.31 2.32
C MET A 254 -3.61 -15.54 1.03
N THR A 255 -2.63 -14.87 0.45
CA THR A 255 -2.85 -13.96 -0.68
C THR A 255 -3.01 -14.68 -2.01
N ALA A 256 -2.29 -15.78 -2.19
CA ALA A 256 -2.22 -16.48 -3.47
C ALA A 256 -2.60 -17.95 -3.41
N ILE A 257 -2.05 -18.73 -2.46
CA ILE A 257 -2.24 -20.19 -2.47
C ILE A 257 -3.68 -20.58 -2.09
N ALA A 258 -4.25 -19.95 -1.04
CA ALA A 258 -5.63 -20.17 -0.63
C ALA A 258 -6.65 -19.37 -1.45
N ASN A 259 -6.20 -18.35 -2.18
CA ASN A 259 -7.01 -17.51 -3.04
C ASN A 259 -7.26 -18.21 -4.38
N PRO A 260 -8.50 -18.50 -4.77
CA PRO A 260 -8.80 -19.30 -5.97
C PRO A 260 -8.39 -18.61 -7.28
N ILE A 261 -8.18 -17.31 -7.28
CA ILE A 261 -7.71 -16.52 -8.43
C ILE A 261 -6.36 -15.84 -8.14
N GLY A 262 -5.69 -16.25 -7.08
CA GLY A 262 -4.38 -15.75 -6.70
C GLY A 262 -3.28 -16.33 -7.57
N ILE A 263 -2.28 -15.51 -7.87
CA ILE A 263 -1.06 -15.88 -8.59
C ILE A 263 0.08 -15.93 -7.57
N PRO A 264 0.69 -17.09 -7.31
CA PRO A 264 1.85 -17.19 -6.42
C PRO A 264 3.03 -16.36 -6.92
N VAL A 265 3.84 -15.85 -6.00
CA VAL A 265 4.94 -14.93 -6.29
C VAL A 265 5.90 -15.42 -7.38
N ASN A 266 6.14 -16.73 -7.45
CA ASN A 266 6.98 -17.34 -8.49
C ASN A 266 6.33 -17.41 -9.89
N GLN A 267 5.13 -16.89 -10.05
CA GLN A 267 4.38 -16.79 -11.31
C GLN A 267 4.01 -15.33 -11.64
N ILE A 268 4.35 -14.38 -10.78
CA ILE A 268 4.24 -12.95 -11.06
C ILE A 268 5.48 -12.56 -11.85
N SER A 269 5.32 -11.73 -12.88
CA SER A 269 6.43 -11.18 -13.64
C SER A 269 7.46 -10.53 -12.72
N ASP A 270 8.70 -10.86 -12.93
CA ASP A 270 9.82 -10.21 -12.25
C ASP A 270 10.19 -8.88 -12.94
N THR A 271 11.22 -8.22 -12.43
CA THR A 271 11.62 -6.91 -12.96
C THR A 271 12.13 -6.99 -14.41
N ASP A 272 12.86 -8.05 -14.77
CA ASP A 272 13.39 -8.21 -16.13
C ASP A 272 12.26 -8.45 -17.12
N GLU A 273 11.25 -9.23 -16.74
CA GLU A 273 10.04 -9.45 -17.53
C GLU A 273 9.21 -8.17 -17.67
N PHE A 274 9.06 -7.37 -16.61
CA PHE A 274 8.41 -6.04 -16.69
C PHE A 274 9.18 -5.09 -17.63
N LEU A 275 10.51 -5.05 -17.55
CA LEU A 275 11.33 -4.25 -18.48
C LEU A 275 11.20 -4.74 -19.93
N ALA A 276 11.20 -6.05 -20.14
CA ALA A 276 10.99 -6.62 -21.45
C ALA A 276 9.59 -6.27 -22.01
N ALA A 277 8.58 -6.22 -21.15
CA ALA A 277 7.23 -5.84 -21.54
C ALA A 277 7.13 -4.35 -21.90
N LEU A 278 7.82 -3.46 -21.21
CA LEU A 278 7.92 -2.04 -21.58
C LEU A 278 8.54 -1.84 -22.96
N ASP A 279 9.51 -2.69 -23.33
CA ASP A 279 10.12 -2.71 -24.65
C ASP A 279 9.27 -3.42 -25.72
N GLY A 280 8.09 -3.94 -25.36
CA GLY A 280 7.21 -4.71 -26.26
C GLY A 280 7.76 -6.10 -26.63
N LYS A 281 8.68 -6.65 -25.85
CA LYS A 281 9.34 -7.95 -26.07
C LYS A 281 8.71 -9.11 -25.33
N ALA A 282 7.84 -8.83 -24.34
CA ALA A 282 7.14 -9.81 -23.52
C ALA A 282 5.76 -9.28 -23.11
N GLU A 283 4.93 -10.16 -22.55
CA GLU A 283 3.72 -9.78 -21.82
C GLU A 283 4.03 -9.81 -20.33
N ALA A 284 3.51 -8.86 -19.58
CA ALA A 284 3.63 -8.82 -18.11
C ALA A 284 2.34 -9.29 -17.44
N THR A 285 2.46 -9.82 -16.21
CA THR A 285 1.31 -10.04 -15.34
C THR A 285 0.86 -8.72 -14.69
N THR A 286 -0.29 -8.74 -13.98
CA THR A 286 -0.62 -7.68 -13.03
C THR A 286 0.48 -7.54 -11.97
N THR A 287 0.65 -6.34 -11.41
CA THR A 287 1.69 -6.05 -10.41
C THR A 287 1.44 -6.67 -9.03
N VAL A 288 0.28 -7.31 -8.85
CA VAL A 288 -0.13 -8.01 -7.63
C VAL A 288 -0.72 -9.36 -8.02
N GLY A 289 -0.26 -10.43 -7.39
CA GLY A 289 -0.78 -11.77 -7.65
C GLY A 289 -2.11 -12.04 -6.97
N GLY A 290 -2.31 -11.51 -5.77
CA GLY A 290 -3.58 -11.64 -5.05
C GLY A 290 -3.58 -10.90 -3.72
N SER A 291 -4.78 -10.69 -3.18
CA SER A 291 -5.00 -9.98 -1.93
C SER A 291 -6.03 -10.68 -1.06
N TYR A 292 -6.00 -10.41 0.23
CA TYR A 292 -7.12 -10.71 1.12
C TYR A 292 -7.45 -9.53 2.02
N TYR A 293 -8.72 -9.49 2.43
CA TYR A 293 -9.21 -8.60 3.47
C TYR A 293 -10.06 -9.41 4.44
N LEU A 294 -9.61 -9.53 5.69
CA LEU A 294 -10.32 -10.22 6.77
C LEU A 294 -10.90 -9.17 7.71
N CYS A 295 -12.19 -9.27 8.00
CA CYS A 295 -12.90 -8.44 8.96
C CYS A 295 -13.51 -9.27 10.08
N ILE A 296 -13.39 -8.78 11.30
CA ILE A 296 -13.97 -9.39 12.51
C ILE A 296 -14.81 -8.35 13.23
N ASN A 297 -16.06 -8.65 13.49
CA ASN A 297 -16.95 -7.83 14.32
C ASN A 297 -16.91 -8.32 15.77
N PRO A 298 -16.12 -7.72 16.65
CA PRO A 298 -16.03 -8.18 18.05
C PRO A 298 -17.34 -7.98 18.82
N GLY A 299 -18.25 -7.13 18.33
CA GLY A 299 -19.55 -6.86 18.93
C GLY A 299 -20.48 -8.10 18.97
N VAL A 300 -20.23 -9.10 18.11
CA VAL A 300 -21.01 -10.37 18.16
C VAL A 300 -20.57 -11.31 19.28
N PHE A 301 -19.36 -11.13 19.83
CA PHE A 301 -18.82 -11.96 20.92
C PHE A 301 -19.10 -11.36 22.29
N GLY A 302 -19.46 -10.06 22.34
CA GLY A 302 -19.75 -9.35 23.59
C GLY A 302 -19.91 -7.83 23.37
N PRO A 303 -20.22 -7.07 24.42
CA PRO A 303 -20.40 -5.63 24.30
C PRO A 303 -19.14 -4.96 23.75
N ILE A 304 -19.28 -4.19 22.67
CA ILE A 304 -18.14 -3.52 22.01
C ILE A 304 -17.42 -2.55 22.92
N ASP A 305 -18.14 -1.86 23.82
CA ASP A 305 -17.54 -0.96 24.81
C ASP A 305 -16.59 -1.70 25.77
N ALA A 306 -16.87 -2.96 26.09
CA ALA A 306 -15.98 -3.78 26.91
C ALA A 306 -14.71 -4.18 26.14
N VAL A 307 -14.79 -4.38 24.83
CA VAL A 307 -13.62 -4.62 23.97
C VAL A 307 -12.74 -3.36 23.92
N LYS A 308 -13.35 -2.22 23.65
CA LYS A 308 -12.66 -0.91 23.59
C LYS A 308 -11.99 -0.57 24.93
N ALA A 309 -12.69 -0.78 26.03
CA ALA A 309 -12.13 -0.54 27.37
C ALA A 309 -10.91 -1.44 27.68
N LYS A 310 -10.92 -2.70 27.23
CA LYS A 310 -9.76 -3.59 27.35
C LYS A 310 -8.57 -3.13 26.50
N SER A 311 -8.84 -2.63 25.29
CA SER A 311 -7.81 -2.06 24.42
C SER A 311 -7.18 -0.84 25.07
N ASP A 312 -7.99 0.08 25.60
CA ASP A 312 -7.55 1.29 26.30
C ASP A 312 -6.71 0.96 27.54
N ASP A 313 -7.18 0.04 28.38
CA ASP A 313 -6.45 -0.41 29.57
C ASP A 313 -5.10 -1.03 29.23
N PHE A 314 -5.06 -1.88 28.19
CA PHE A 314 -3.83 -2.50 27.72
C PHE A 314 -2.83 -1.47 27.20
N VAL A 315 -3.24 -0.54 26.33
CA VAL A 315 -2.40 0.53 25.78
C VAL A 315 -1.88 1.44 26.91
N SER A 316 -2.75 1.85 27.82
CA SER A 316 -2.39 2.66 28.98
C SER A 316 -1.36 1.95 29.88
N THR A 317 -1.56 0.65 30.14
CA THR A 317 -0.63 -0.16 30.92
C THR A 317 0.75 -0.24 30.24
N LEU A 318 0.81 -0.45 28.92
CA LEU A 318 2.08 -0.46 28.19
C LEU A 318 2.83 0.87 28.38
N ARG A 319 2.14 2.01 28.27
CA ARG A 319 2.75 3.34 28.44
C ARG A 319 3.32 3.59 29.84
N GLN A 320 2.73 2.96 30.86
CA GLN A 320 3.19 3.05 32.26
C GLN A 320 4.39 2.17 32.56
N SER A 321 4.79 1.27 31.64
CA SER A 321 5.92 0.38 31.88
C SER A 321 7.24 1.15 31.93
N ARG A 322 8.23 0.59 32.67
CA ARG A 322 9.57 1.20 32.78
C ARG A 322 10.23 1.29 31.43
N THR A 323 10.66 2.48 31.06
CA THR A 323 11.41 2.73 29.83
C THR A 323 12.91 2.58 30.03
N ARG A 324 13.64 2.19 29.00
CA ARG A 324 15.10 2.27 28.96
C ARG A 324 15.54 3.75 28.93
N PRO A 325 16.69 4.12 29.52
CA PRO A 325 17.20 5.49 29.44
C PRO A 325 17.25 6.00 27.99
N GLY A 326 16.75 7.20 27.76
CA GLY A 326 16.71 7.82 26.42
C GLY A 326 15.62 7.29 25.48
N HIS A 327 14.76 6.35 25.92
CA HIS A 327 13.65 5.81 25.13
C HIS A 327 12.30 6.24 25.69
N ARG A 328 11.26 6.15 24.86
CA ARG A 328 9.85 6.24 25.26
C ARG A 328 9.08 5.05 24.69
N ILE A 329 8.06 4.62 25.39
CA ILE A 329 7.12 3.64 24.84
C ILE A 329 6.27 4.34 23.78
N ARG A 330 6.23 3.75 22.61
CA ARG A 330 5.34 4.16 21.51
C ARG A 330 4.39 3.01 21.22
N ILE A 331 3.15 3.34 20.91
CA ILE A 331 2.17 2.36 20.44
C ILE A 331 2.23 2.37 18.91
N PRO A 332 2.40 1.21 18.26
CA PRO A 332 2.35 1.13 16.80
C PRO A 332 1.05 1.77 16.26
N GLY A 333 1.17 2.61 15.23
CA GLY A 333 0.06 3.33 14.62
C GLY A 333 -0.33 4.65 15.32
N GLU A 334 0.14 4.95 16.54
CA GLU A 334 -0.31 6.15 17.29
C GLU A 334 -0.04 7.47 16.55
N THR A 335 1.11 7.59 15.85
CA THR A 335 1.45 8.81 15.11
C THR A 335 0.49 9.00 13.94
N ALA A 336 0.23 7.94 13.18
CA ALA A 336 -0.71 7.96 12.06
C ALA A 336 -2.13 8.31 12.53
N TYR A 337 -2.57 7.68 13.62
CA TYR A 337 -3.88 7.95 14.23
C TYR A 337 -4.01 9.41 14.68
N ASN A 338 -3.01 9.95 15.37
CA ASN A 338 -3.03 11.34 15.82
C ASN A 338 -3.08 12.32 14.64
N ASN A 339 -2.32 12.06 13.57
CA ASN A 339 -2.36 12.87 12.36
C ASN A 339 -3.75 12.87 11.70
N LEU A 340 -4.44 11.72 11.69
CA LEU A 340 -5.82 11.63 11.21
C LEU A 340 -6.79 12.42 12.09
N ALA A 341 -6.62 12.33 13.42
CA ALA A 341 -7.47 13.04 14.39
C ALA A 341 -7.33 14.57 14.32
N GLU A 342 -6.19 15.11 13.84
CA GLU A 342 -5.98 16.54 13.64
C GLU A 342 -6.87 17.15 12.55
N ASN A 343 -7.51 16.33 11.71
CA ASN A 343 -8.41 16.75 10.62
C ASN A 343 -7.80 17.86 9.74
N LYS A 344 -6.58 17.64 9.30
CA LYS A 344 -5.80 18.62 8.51
C LYS A 344 -6.51 18.96 7.21
N GLN A 345 -6.62 20.24 6.91
CA GLN A 345 -7.11 20.73 5.62
C GLN A 345 -5.99 20.86 4.60
N THR A 346 -4.75 20.84 5.06
CA THR A 346 -3.54 20.93 4.24
C THR A 346 -2.62 19.76 4.52
N ILE A 347 -1.85 19.38 3.54
CA ILE A 347 -0.89 18.29 3.58
C ILE A 347 0.46 18.75 3.04
N GLU A 348 1.52 18.07 3.48
CA GLU A 348 2.82 18.17 2.85
C GLU A 348 2.93 17.19 1.69
N VAL A 349 3.44 17.64 0.57
CA VAL A 349 3.71 16.83 -0.63
C VAL A 349 5.16 17.06 -1.05
N LEU A 350 5.85 16.00 -1.43
CA LEU A 350 7.19 16.12 -2.00
C LEU A 350 7.12 16.79 -3.39
N THR A 351 7.92 17.81 -3.62
CA THR A 351 7.94 18.55 -4.88
C THR A 351 8.30 17.66 -6.06
N ASN A 352 9.20 16.69 -5.85
CA ASN A 352 9.59 15.68 -6.85
C ASN A 352 8.52 14.63 -7.15
N HIS A 353 7.41 14.59 -6.41
CA HIS A 353 6.21 13.80 -6.75
C HIS A 353 5.13 14.68 -7.38
N TRP A 354 4.99 15.92 -6.89
CA TRP A 354 3.95 16.85 -7.32
C TRP A 354 4.09 17.25 -8.78
N GLN A 355 5.27 17.74 -9.13
CA GLN A 355 5.49 18.23 -10.49
C GLN A 355 5.36 17.11 -11.54
N PRO A 356 6.01 15.93 -11.38
CA PRO A 356 5.83 14.83 -12.31
C PRO A 356 4.40 14.33 -12.42
N PHE A 357 3.61 14.36 -11.35
CA PHE A 357 2.20 14.00 -11.42
C PHE A 357 1.44 14.86 -12.44
N PHE A 358 1.64 16.17 -12.43
CA PHE A 358 0.97 17.05 -13.37
C PHE A 358 1.59 17.03 -14.76
N ASP A 359 2.92 17.05 -14.86
CA ASP A 359 3.61 17.16 -16.13
C ASP A 359 3.57 15.83 -16.92
N ASN A 360 3.82 14.71 -16.25
CA ASN A 360 3.99 13.42 -16.91
C ASN A 360 2.70 12.59 -16.92
N ILE A 361 1.89 12.64 -15.86
CA ILE A 361 0.71 11.78 -15.71
C ILE A 361 -0.55 12.51 -16.16
N ALA A 362 -0.91 13.60 -15.51
CA ALA A 362 -2.10 14.39 -15.89
C ALA A 362 -1.99 14.95 -17.32
N GLY A 363 -0.78 15.31 -17.74
CA GLY A 363 -0.48 15.81 -19.08
C GLY A 363 -0.85 14.84 -20.20
N GLN A 364 -0.76 13.52 -19.98
CA GLN A 364 -1.17 12.48 -20.95
C GLN A 364 -2.66 12.57 -21.30
N TYR A 365 -3.46 13.12 -20.40
CA TYR A 365 -4.91 13.32 -20.57
C TYR A 365 -5.28 14.76 -20.92
N GLY A 366 -4.30 15.58 -21.31
CA GLY A 366 -4.51 17.00 -21.61
C GLY A 366 -4.86 17.88 -20.38
N LEU A 367 -4.56 17.39 -19.20
CA LEU A 367 -4.78 18.08 -17.92
C LEU A 367 -3.47 18.74 -17.46
N SER A 368 -3.58 19.90 -16.80
CA SER A 368 -2.44 20.57 -16.17
C SER A 368 -2.82 21.02 -14.76
N GLU A 369 -1.84 21.28 -13.88
CA GLU A 369 -2.12 21.84 -12.56
C GLU A 369 -2.99 23.11 -12.67
N ALA A 370 -2.66 24.01 -13.60
CA ALA A 370 -3.39 25.26 -13.79
C ALA A 370 -4.85 25.03 -14.23
N SER A 371 -5.12 24.11 -15.16
CA SER A 371 -6.48 23.81 -15.61
C SER A 371 -7.32 23.18 -14.50
N ILE A 372 -6.75 22.18 -13.78
CA ILE A 372 -7.45 21.51 -12.67
C ILE A 372 -7.71 22.50 -11.52
N ARG A 373 -6.76 23.39 -11.22
CA ARG A 373 -6.92 24.42 -10.17
C ARG A 373 -8.01 25.42 -10.52
N SER A 374 -8.07 25.87 -11.76
CA SER A 374 -9.14 26.73 -12.25
C SER A 374 -10.53 26.09 -12.13
N ASP A 375 -10.65 24.81 -12.51
CA ASP A 375 -11.89 24.05 -12.36
C ASP A 375 -12.29 23.89 -10.89
N PHE A 376 -11.30 23.56 -10.03
CA PHE A 376 -11.54 23.42 -8.59
C PHE A 376 -12.02 24.70 -7.92
N GLU A 377 -11.40 25.84 -8.24
CA GLU A 377 -11.80 27.14 -7.72
C GLU A 377 -13.20 27.58 -8.19
N ALA A 378 -13.58 27.18 -9.41
CA ALA A 378 -14.91 27.44 -9.93
C ALA A 378 -16.03 26.65 -9.20
N LEU A 379 -15.73 25.50 -8.59
CA LEU A 379 -16.68 24.73 -7.77
C LEU A 379 -16.94 25.36 -6.39
N ALA A 380 -16.04 26.24 -5.94
CA ALA A 380 -16.15 26.91 -4.63
C ALA A 380 -16.96 28.22 -4.70
N GLN A 381 -17.34 28.66 -5.91
CA GLN A 381 -18.19 29.84 -6.16
C GLN A 381 -19.66 29.45 -6.36
#